data_12aeb804a3708db674854d7583b38dc8
#
_entry.id   12aeb804a3708db674854d7583b38dc8
#
_cell.length_a   1.000
_cell.length_b   1.000
_cell.length_c   1.000
_cell.angle_alpha   90.00
_cell.angle_beta   90.00
_cell.angle_gamma   90.00
#
_symmetry.space_group_name_H-M   'P 1'
#
loop_
_entity.id
_entity.type
_entity.pdbx_description
1 polymer ?
#
loop_
_entity_poly.entity_id
_entity_poly.type
_entity_poly.pdbx_seq_one_letter_code
_entity_poly.pdbx_strand_id
1 'polypeptide(L)'
;MNELFDLTNKVALITGGTHGIGMAIGKVLGNAGAKICVNDLSEEKLAACKAEFRAVGINVFTVVFNVTDEADVDRGISIIEKEVGTIDILVNNAGIIKRIPILDMPIADFKQVIDVDLVAPLIVSKRVAPAMIAKRSGKIINMCSMMSIYGRNSVSAYAAAKGGLKLLTANMCCEWAKYNVQINGIGPGYIATSQTEDIRLNGHPFNDLVMTRTPAGRWGETEDVGNAALFLASKASDFVNGHVLYVDGGILANFGYVKGENDLPE
;
A
#
# COMPACT_ATOMS: atom_id res chain seq x y z
N MET A 1 -21.05 7.51 11.21
CA MET A 1 -19.71 6.85 11.28
C MET A 1 -19.11 7.23 12.64
N ASN A 2 -18.31 6.36 13.27
CA ASN A 2 -17.63 6.71 14.52
C ASN A 2 -16.64 7.86 14.23
N GLU A 3 -16.65 8.92 15.05
CA GLU A 3 -15.80 10.12 14.88
C GLU A 3 -14.30 9.80 14.80
N LEU A 4 -13.86 8.68 15.36
CA LEU A 4 -12.46 8.21 15.27
C LEU A 4 -12.04 7.85 13.85
N PHE A 5 -12.97 7.41 13.00
CA PHE A 5 -12.72 6.98 11.63
C PHE A 5 -13.24 7.97 10.58
N ASP A 6 -13.72 9.14 11.02
CA ASP A 6 -14.17 10.18 10.11
C ASP A 6 -12.99 10.88 9.44
N LEU A 7 -12.97 10.85 8.10
CA LEU A 7 -11.98 11.50 7.25
C LEU A 7 -12.55 12.70 6.48
N THR A 8 -13.71 13.22 6.91
CA THR A 8 -14.33 14.39 6.28
C THR A 8 -13.33 15.55 6.19
N ASN A 9 -13.25 16.18 5.03
CA ASN A 9 -12.30 17.25 4.68
C ASN A 9 -10.82 16.85 4.63
N LYS A 10 -10.45 15.58 4.75
CA LYS A 10 -9.08 15.11 4.54
C LYS A 10 -8.82 14.86 3.07
N VAL A 11 -7.65 15.23 2.59
CA VAL A 11 -7.16 14.94 1.24
C VAL A 11 -6.23 13.74 1.31
N ALA A 12 -6.58 12.67 0.60
CA ALA A 12 -5.80 11.43 0.54
C ALA A 12 -5.22 11.21 -0.86
N LEU A 13 -3.90 11.15 -0.97
CA LEU A 13 -3.19 10.76 -2.20
C LEU A 13 -2.81 9.28 -2.14
N ILE A 14 -3.23 8.53 -3.17
CA ILE A 14 -2.85 7.12 -3.35
C ILE A 14 -2.03 6.98 -4.65
N THR A 15 -0.77 6.61 -4.55
CA THR A 15 0.06 6.34 -5.72
C THR A 15 -0.22 4.95 -6.27
N GLY A 16 -0.28 4.79 -7.61
CA GLY A 16 -0.64 3.52 -8.25
C GLY A 16 -2.03 3.03 -7.85
N GLY A 17 -2.99 3.96 -7.64
CA GLY A 17 -4.30 3.66 -7.06
C GLY A 17 -5.38 3.27 -8.09
N THR A 18 -5.03 2.98 -9.34
CA THR A 18 -6.00 2.72 -10.41
C THR A 18 -6.63 1.33 -10.38
N HIS A 19 -6.11 0.39 -9.61
CA HIS A 19 -6.62 -0.99 -9.53
C HIS A 19 -6.19 -1.67 -8.22
N GLY A 20 -6.73 -2.86 -7.98
CA GLY A 20 -6.33 -3.74 -6.88
C GLY A 20 -6.40 -3.09 -5.50
N ILE A 21 -5.36 -3.28 -4.70
CA ILE A 21 -5.27 -2.80 -3.32
C ILE A 21 -5.40 -1.28 -3.26
N GLY A 22 -4.71 -0.54 -4.14
CA GLY A 22 -4.75 0.92 -4.15
C GLY A 22 -6.15 1.49 -4.41
N MET A 23 -6.89 0.90 -5.34
CA MET A 23 -8.28 1.27 -5.60
C MET A 23 -9.19 0.96 -4.40
N ALA A 24 -9.05 -0.20 -3.79
CA ALA A 24 -9.84 -0.57 -2.62
C ALA A 24 -9.57 0.39 -1.43
N ILE A 25 -8.30 0.73 -1.17
CA ILE A 25 -7.94 1.75 -0.18
C ILE A 25 -8.65 3.06 -0.51
N GLY A 26 -8.57 3.53 -1.75
CA GLY A 26 -9.23 4.77 -2.17
C GLY A 26 -10.75 4.73 -1.96
N LYS A 27 -11.42 3.61 -2.28
CA LYS A 27 -12.86 3.43 -2.04
C LYS A 27 -13.20 3.47 -0.55
N VAL A 28 -12.43 2.78 0.29
CA VAL A 28 -12.66 2.74 1.74
C VAL A 28 -12.44 4.12 2.39
N LEU A 29 -11.34 4.82 2.04
CA LEU A 29 -11.09 6.16 2.57
C LEU A 29 -12.11 7.19 2.05
N GLY A 30 -12.54 7.07 0.79
CA GLY A 30 -13.58 7.92 0.21
C GLY A 30 -14.93 7.74 0.89
N ASN A 31 -15.33 6.50 1.19
CA ASN A 31 -16.54 6.20 1.96
C ASN A 31 -16.47 6.73 3.40
N ALA A 32 -15.26 6.91 3.93
CA ALA A 32 -15.02 7.56 5.23
C ALA A 32 -14.99 9.11 5.16
N GLY A 33 -15.24 9.69 3.97
CA GLY A 33 -15.37 11.14 3.78
C GLY A 33 -14.12 11.83 3.22
N ALA A 34 -13.04 11.11 2.93
CA ALA A 34 -11.84 11.71 2.35
C ALA A 34 -12.05 12.13 0.88
N LYS A 35 -11.43 13.25 0.50
CA LYS A 35 -11.24 13.64 -0.91
C LYS A 35 -10.11 12.80 -1.48
N ILE A 36 -10.42 11.95 -2.45
CA ILE A 36 -9.46 10.99 -2.99
C ILE A 36 -8.75 11.55 -4.21
N CYS A 37 -7.41 11.48 -4.17
CA CYS A 37 -6.52 11.76 -5.30
C CYS A 37 -5.81 10.46 -5.68
N VAL A 38 -5.83 10.08 -6.94
CA VAL A 38 -5.17 8.89 -7.47
C VAL A 38 -4.15 9.28 -8.51
N ASN A 39 -2.94 8.74 -8.36
CA ASN A 39 -1.86 8.84 -9.32
C ASN A 39 -1.66 7.51 -10.05
N ASP A 40 -1.33 7.59 -11.33
CA ASP A 40 -0.79 6.49 -12.15
C ASP A 40 0.04 7.11 -13.29
N LEU A 41 0.79 6.28 -14.03
CA LEU A 41 1.50 6.68 -15.24
C LEU A 41 0.59 6.75 -16.47
N SER A 42 -0.54 6.04 -16.47
CA SER A 42 -1.45 5.88 -17.61
C SER A 42 -2.70 6.71 -17.45
N GLU A 43 -2.91 7.65 -18.38
CA GLU A 43 -4.15 8.43 -18.47
C GLU A 43 -5.38 7.53 -18.71
N GLU A 44 -5.22 6.46 -19.50
CA GLU A 44 -6.29 5.51 -19.79
C GLU A 44 -6.74 4.80 -18.51
N LYS A 45 -5.78 4.28 -17.71
CA LYS A 45 -6.09 3.66 -16.42
C LYS A 45 -6.75 4.64 -15.45
N LEU A 46 -6.30 5.88 -15.42
CA LEU A 46 -6.90 6.94 -14.60
C LEU A 46 -8.34 7.26 -15.05
N ALA A 47 -8.62 7.27 -16.35
CA ALA A 47 -9.98 7.47 -16.87
C ALA A 47 -10.91 6.30 -16.48
N ALA A 48 -10.46 5.07 -16.63
CA ALA A 48 -11.19 3.89 -16.18
C ALA A 48 -11.43 3.90 -14.66
N CYS A 49 -10.41 4.25 -13.88
CA CYS A 49 -10.49 4.40 -12.44
C CYS A 49 -11.56 5.41 -12.01
N LYS A 50 -11.67 6.55 -12.69
CA LYS A 50 -12.75 7.53 -12.42
C LYS A 50 -14.14 6.93 -12.53
N ALA A 51 -14.38 6.10 -13.54
CA ALA A 51 -15.67 5.43 -13.73
C ALA A 51 -15.97 4.47 -12.58
N GLU A 52 -14.97 3.69 -12.14
CA GLU A 52 -15.08 2.77 -11.01
C GLU A 52 -15.38 3.48 -9.67
N PHE A 53 -14.75 4.61 -9.39
CA PHE A 53 -15.05 5.41 -8.19
C PHE A 53 -16.44 6.04 -8.28
N ARG A 54 -16.82 6.57 -9.45
CA ARG A 54 -18.15 7.14 -9.65
C ARG A 54 -19.27 6.13 -9.46
N ALA A 55 -19.06 4.87 -9.86
CA ALA A 55 -20.05 3.80 -9.68
C ALA A 55 -20.40 3.53 -8.21
N VAL A 56 -19.50 3.88 -7.27
CA VAL A 56 -19.71 3.79 -5.82
C VAL A 56 -19.94 5.16 -5.16
N GLY A 57 -20.25 6.19 -5.94
CA GLY A 57 -20.61 7.52 -5.42
C GLY A 57 -19.42 8.40 -4.99
N ILE A 58 -18.18 8.02 -5.32
CA ILE A 58 -16.98 8.77 -4.96
C ILE A 58 -16.47 9.57 -6.15
N ASN A 59 -16.26 10.88 -5.95
CA ASN A 59 -15.56 11.71 -6.92
C ASN A 59 -14.07 11.69 -6.64
N VAL A 60 -13.28 11.12 -7.57
CA VAL A 60 -11.83 11.04 -7.47
C VAL A 60 -11.15 12.07 -8.34
N PHE A 61 -10.14 12.76 -7.81
CA PHE A 61 -9.20 13.56 -8.58
C PHE A 61 -8.07 12.67 -9.09
N THR A 62 -7.69 12.78 -10.34
CA THR A 62 -6.63 11.95 -10.93
C THR A 62 -5.52 12.81 -11.50
N VAL A 63 -4.28 12.34 -11.34
CA VAL A 63 -3.10 13.06 -11.82
C VAL A 63 -2.05 12.08 -12.32
N VAL A 64 -1.46 12.41 -13.47
CA VAL A 64 -0.35 11.63 -14.05
C VAL A 64 0.97 12.19 -13.54
N PHE A 65 1.78 11.35 -12.93
CA PHE A 65 3.20 11.60 -12.68
C PHE A 65 3.95 10.31 -12.39
N ASN A 66 5.24 10.31 -12.71
CA ASN A 66 6.16 9.22 -12.39
C ASN A 66 6.68 9.38 -10.95
N VAL A 67 6.38 8.42 -10.08
CA VAL A 67 6.78 8.44 -8.66
C VAL A 67 8.30 8.35 -8.46
N THR A 68 9.06 7.91 -9.48
CA THR A 68 10.53 7.81 -9.42
C THR A 68 11.25 9.07 -9.89
N ASP A 69 10.53 10.07 -10.38
CA ASP A 69 11.08 11.35 -10.86
C ASP A 69 10.68 12.48 -9.91
N GLU A 70 11.67 13.08 -9.22
CA GLU A 70 11.43 14.14 -8.22
C GLU A 70 10.73 15.37 -8.82
N ALA A 71 11.08 15.77 -10.05
CA ALA A 71 10.47 16.94 -10.69
C ALA A 71 9.03 16.67 -11.10
N ASP A 72 8.76 15.45 -11.57
CA ASP A 72 7.40 15.05 -11.96
C ASP A 72 6.50 14.87 -10.71
N VAL A 73 7.03 14.34 -9.62
CA VAL A 73 6.35 14.27 -8.32
C VAL A 73 6.02 15.68 -7.79
N ASP A 74 6.96 16.62 -7.85
CA ASP A 74 6.71 18.00 -7.43
C ASP A 74 5.60 18.66 -8.26
N ARG A 75 5.64 18.51 -9.59
CA ARG A 75 4.60 18.99 -10.49
C ARG A 75 3.23 18.37 -10.15
N GLY A 76 3.17 17.05 -10.01
CA GLY A 76 1.92 16.34 -9.76
C GLY A 76 1.30 16.71 -8.41
N ILE A 77 2.10 16.80 -7.36
CA ILE A 77 1.64 17.20 -6.02
C ILE A 77 1.20 18.66 -6.01
N SER A 78 1.93 19.56 -6.68
CA SER A 78 1.54 20.98 -6.80
C SER A 78 0.16 21.15 -7.48
N ILE A 79 -0.15 20.32 -8.48
CA ILE A 79 -1.49 20.30 -9.10
C ILE A 79 -2.55 19.86 -8.09
N ILE A 80 -2.30 18.80 -7.31
CA ILE A 80 -3.24 18.34 -6.26
C ILE A 80 -3.46 19.44 -5.22
N GLU A 81 -2.39 20.05 -4.72
CA GLU A 81 -2.45 21.09 -3.69
C GLU A 81 -3.27 22.30 -4.15
N LYS A 82 -3.14 22.68 -5.42
CA LYS A 82 -3.89 23.78 -6.02
C LYS A 82 -5.37 23.47 -6.23
N GLU A 83 -5.68 22.29 -6.76
CA GLU A 83 -7.05 21.96 -7.24
C GLU A 83 -7.92 21.30 -6.15
N VAL A 84 -7.30 20.56 -5.18
CA VAL A 84 -8.02 19.79 -4.16
C VAL A 84 -7.73 20.27 -2.76
N GLY A 85 -6.45 20.55 -2.48
CA GLY A 85 -5.95 21.01 -1.18
C GLY A 85 -4.73 20.25 -0.70
N THR A 86 -4.18 20.70 0.44
CA THR A 86 -3.00 20.10 1.07
C THR A 86 -3.25 18.64 1.44
N ILE A 87 -2.31 17.77 1.09
CA ILE A 87 -2.41 16.33 1.35
C ILE A 87 -2.29 16.06 2.85
N ASP A 88 -3.32 15.43 3.41
CA ASP A 88 -3.39 14.99 4.81
C ASP A 88 -2.94 13.55 5.00
N ILE A 89 -3.22 12.72 4.00
CA ILE A 89 -2.97 11.28 4.01
C ILE A 89 -2.25 10.92 2.72
N LEU A 90 -1.08 10.31 2.86
CA LEU A 90 -0.33 9.76 1.74
C LEU A 90 -0.31 8.23 1.85
N VAL A 91 -0.71 7.55 0.78
CA VAL A 91 -0.56 6.10 0.63
C VAL A 91 0.44 5.82 -0.50
N ASN A 92 1.66 5.47 -0.15
CA ASN A 92 2.68 5.01 -1.08
C ASN A 92 2.38 3.56 -1.47
N ASN A 93 1.51 3.40 -2.48
CA ASN A 93 1.05 2.08 -2.94
C ASN A 93 1.67 1.65 -4.27
N ALA A 94 2.13 2.58 -5.11
CA ALA A 94 2.81 2.23 -6.36
C ALA A 94 3.94 1.23 -6.11
N GLY A 95 3.97 0.16 -6.89
CA GLY A 95 4.97 -0.89 -6.74
C GLY A 95 4.96 -1.85 -7.91
N ILE A 96 6.07 -2.54 -8.12
CA ILE A 96 6.25 -3.55 -9.16
C ILE A 96 6.94 -4.79 -8.59
N ILE A 97 6.67 -5.93 -9.20
CA ILE A 97 7.35 -7.18 -8.85
C ILE A 97 7.88 -7.85 -10.11
N LYS A 98 9.16 -8.22 -10.10
CA LYS A 98 9.78 -9.07 -11.13
C LYS A 98 10.12 -10.41 -10.51
N ARG A 99 9.58 -11.48 -11.11
CA ARG A 99 9.78 -12.85 -10.62
C ARG A 99 10.87 -13.53 -11.44
N ILE A 100 12.13 -13.32 -11.05
CA ILE A 100 13.32 -13.81 -11.75
C ILE A 100 14.25 -14.45 -10.71
N PRO A 101 14.75 -15.68 -10.91
CA PRO A 101 15.77 -16.29 -10.04
C PRO A 101 16.98 -15.37 -9.88
N ILE A 102 17.60 -15.36 -8.70
CA ILE A 102 18.63 -14.36 -8.36
C ILE A 102 19.86 -14.43 -9.28
N LEU A 103 20.20 -15.63 -9.76
CA LEU A 103 21.33 -15.81 -10.70
C LEU A 103 21.04 -15.22 -12.08
N ASP A 104 19.77 -15.17 -12.48
CA ASP A 104 19.32 -14.70 -13.79
C ASP A 104 18.80 -13.25 -13.73
N MET A 105 18.74 -12.63 -12.51
CA MET A 105 18.21 -11.29 -12.31
C MET A 105 19.12 -10.23 -12.93
N PRO A 106 18.69 -9.54 -14.00
CA PRO A 106 19.45 -8.42 -14.54
C PRO A 106 19.56 -7.29 -13.50
N ILE A 107 20.73 -6.69 -13.35
CA ILE A 107 20.94 -5.61 -12.41
C ILE A 107 20.04 -4.40 -12.71
N ALA A 108 19.75 -4.12 -13.98
CA ALA A 108 18.82 -3.06 -14.37
C ALA A 108 17.40 -3.33 -13.83
N ASP A 109 16.92 -4.58 -13.91
CA ASP A 109 15.61 -4.98 -13.38
C ASP A 109 15.56 -4.92 -11.87
N PHE A 110 16.66 -5.33 -11.19
CA PHE A 110 16.80 -5.19 -9.76
C PHE A 110 16.69 -3.71 -9.33
N LYS A 111 17.47 -2.83 -9.97
CA LYS A 111 17.44 -1.39 -9.71
C LYS A 111 16.07 -0.79 -9.95
N GLN A 112 15.38 -1.15 -11.03
CA GLN A 112 14.04 -0.65 -11.32
C GLN A 112 13.05 -0.98 -10.19
N VAL A 113 13.11 -2.20 -9.63
CA VAL A 113 12.25 -2.57 -8.49
C VAL A 113 12.63 -1.75 -7.24
N ILE A 114 13.92 -1.57 -6.96
CA ILE A 114 14.37 -0.72 -5.84
C ILE A 114 13.90 0.73 -6.02
N ASP A 115 14.01 1.28 -7.22
CA ASP A 115 13.61 2.66 -7.50
C ASP A 115 12.10 2.85 -7.25
N VAL A 116 11.26 1.94 -7.74
CA VAL A 116 9.80 2.07 -7.60
C VAL A 116 9.33 1.72 -6.19
N ASP A 117 9.83 0.64 -5.58
CA ASP A 117 9.26 0.07 -4.35
C ASP A 117 9.92 0.58 -3.06
N LEU A 118 11.06 1.29 -3.16
CA LEU A 118 11.79 1.84 -2.02
C LEU A 118 12.11 3.33 -2.18
N VAL A 119 12.72 3.73 -3.32
CA VAL A 119 13.15 5.13 -3.50
C VAL A 119 11.96 6.04 -3.75
N ALA A 120 11.00 5.64 -4.58
CA ALA A 120 9.82 6.46 -4.86
C ALA A 120 8.96 6.78 -3.62
N PRO A 121 8.68 5.85 -2.68
CA PRO A 121 8.07 6.19 -1.39
C PRO A 121 8.81 7.30 -0.62
N LEU A 122 10.15 7.32 -0.66
CA LEU A 122 10.94 8.39 -0.05
C LEU A 122 10.73 9.71 -0.79
N ILE A 123 10.81 9.72 -2.13
CA ILE A 123 10.63 10.92 -2.96
C ILE A 123 9.29 11.57 -2.67
N VAL A 124 8.19 10.80 -2.76
CA VAL A 124 6.82 11.30 -2.56
C VAL A 124 6.64 11.78 -1.11
N SER A 125 7.13 11.01 -0.13
CA SER A 125 7.04 11.40 1.29
C SER A 125 7.80 12.68 1.59
N LYS A 126 9.01 12.86 1.06
CA LYS A 126 9.81 14.10 1.20
C LYS A 126 9.07 15.32 0.64
N ARG A 127 8.33 15.16 -0.45
CA ARG A 127 7.57 16.27 -1.06
C ARG A 127 6.34 16.65 -0.26
N VAL A 128 5.67 15.67 0.36
CA VAL A 128 4.42 15.90 1.12
C VAL A 128 4.69 16.31 2.58
N ALA A 129 5.71 15.75 3.22
CA ALA A 129 5.97 15.91 4.65
C ALA A 129 6.11 17.37 5.13
N PRO A 130 6.74 18.31 4.41
CA PRO A 130 6.88 19.70 4.89
C PRO A 130 5.54 20.36 5.25
N ALA A 131 4.50 20.15 4.45
CA ALA A 131 3.17 20.69 4.74
C ALA A 131 2.51 20.00 5.96
N MET A 132 2.68 18.66 6.09
CA MET A 132 2.22 17.91 7.25
C MET A 132 2.92 18.36 8.54
N ILE A 133 4.23 18.56 8.49
CA ILE A 133 5.06 19.04 9.61
C ILE A 133 4.62 20.44 10.04
N ALA A 134 4.45 21.36 9.08
CA ALA A 134 4.06 22.74 9.36
C ALA A 134 2.70 22.83 10.06
N LYS A 135 1.72 22.02 9.63
CA LYS A 135 0.39 21.99 10.28
C LYS A 135 0.29 21.03 11.46
N ARG A 136 1.39 20.33 11.82
CA ARG A 136 1.47 19.33 12.89
C ARG A 136 0.36 18.27 12.80
N SER A 137 0.11 17.77 11.60
CA SER A 137 -0.90 16.74 11.34
C SER A 137 -0.63 16.09 9.99
N GLY A 138 -0.51 14.77 9.94
CA GLY A 138 -0.33 14.01 8.71
C GLY A 138 -0.25 12.51 8.95
N LYS A 139 -0.66 11.73 7.96
CA LYS A 139 -0.59 10.27 7.95
C LYS A 139 0.11 9.80 6.68
N ILE A 140 1.16 9.01 6.83
CA ILE A 140 1.87 8.38 5.71
C ILE A 140 1.79 6.88 5.88
N ILE A 141 1.28 6.19 4.87
CA ILE A 141 1.10 4.74 4.85
C ILE A 141 1.92 4.17 3.71
N ASN A 142 2.91 3.35 4.03
CA ASN A 142 3.77 2.68 3.06
C ASN A 142 3.27 1.26 2.82
N MET A 143 3.04 0.89 1.54
CA MET A 143 2.69 -0.49 1.21
C MET A 143 3.92 -1.37 1.26
N CYS A 144 4.15 -1.93 2.44
CA CYS A 144 5.12 -2.99 2.70
C CYS A 144 4.63 -4.34 2.15
N SER A 145 5.08 -5.44 2.71
CA SER A 145 4.67 -6.80 2.35
C SER A 145 5.06 -7.76 3.47
N MET A 146 4.47 -8.94 3.52
CA MET A 146 5.05 -10.04 4.29
C MET A 146 6.50 -10.35 3.85
N MET A 147 6.87 -10.01 2.59
CA MET A 147 8.25 -10.09 2.09
C MET A 147 9.19 -9.06 2.73
N SER A 148 8.70 -8.15 3.56
CA SER A 148 9.54 -7.31 4.43
C SER A 148 10.22 -8.11 5.56
N ILE A 149 9.81 -9.36 5.77
CA ILE A 149 10.34 -10.28 6.79
C ILE A 149 10.83 -11.57 6.16
N TYR A 150 10.08 -12.13 5.18
CA TYR A 150 10.40 -13.40 4.56
C TYR A 150 11.15 -13.22 3.23
N GLY A 151 12.11 -14.13 2.98
CA GLY A 151 12.62 -14.40 1.66
C GLY A 151 11.75 -15.40 0.91
N ARG A 152 11.69 -15.27 -0.42
CA ARG A 152 11.05 -16.22 -1.33
C ARG A 152 11.86 -16.30 -2.62
N ASN A 153 11.86 -17.49 -3.24
CA ASN A 153 12.48 -17.67 -4.55
C ASN A 153 11.94 -16.68 -5.58
N SER A 154 12.81 -16.20 -6.44
CA SER A 154 12.53 -15.35 -7.61
C SER A 154 12.03 -13.93 -7.30
N VAL A 155 12.01 -13.46 -6.06
CA VAL A 155 11.54 -12.11 -5.68
C VAL A 155 12.58 -11.30 -4.91
N SER A 156 13.85 -11.53 -5.17
CA SER A 156 14.97 -10.94 -4.41
C SER A 156 14.92 -9.40 -4.37
N ALA A 157 14.73 -8.75 -5.53
CA ALA A 157 14.64 -7.29 -5.61
C ALA A 157 13.44 -6.74 -4.82
N TYR A 158 12.28 -7.38 -4.96
CA TYR A 158 11.07 -6.99 -4.25
C TYR A 158 11.22 -7.16 -2.73
N ALA A 159 11.74 -8.30 -2.28
CA ALA A 159 11.97 -8.54 -0.85
C ALA A 159 12.99 -7.53 -0.27
N ALA A 160 14.08 -7.25 -0.98
CA ALA A 160 15.05 -6.23 -0.59
C ALA A 160 14.40 -4.84 -0.47
N ALA A 161 13.60 -4.42 -1.48
CA ALA A 161 12.88 -3.16 -1.46
C ALA A 161 11.90 -3.07 -0.29
N LYS A 162 11.07 -4.10 -0.07
CA LYS A 162 10.05 -4.11 0.99
C LYS A 162 10.67 -4.24 2.39
N GLY A 163 11.81 -4.94 2.54
CA GLY A 163 12.61 -4.93 3.76
C GLY A 163 13.20 -3.55 4.05
N GLY A 164 13.76 -2.89 3.04
CA GLY A 164 14.24 -1.50 3.12
C GLY A 164 13.11 -0.52 3.46
N LEU A 165 11.94 -0.66 2.83
CA LEU A 165 10.78 0.21 3.07
C LEU A 165 10.25 0.08 4.50
N LYS A 166 10.27 -1.12 5.09
CA LYS A 166 9.96 -1.32 6.50
C LYS A 166 10.86 -0.48 7.41
N LEU A 167 12.17 -0.51 7.21
CA LEU A 167 13.12 0.29 8.01
C LEU A 167 13.03 1.78 7.68
N LEU A 168 12.81 2.15 6.43
CA LEU A 168 12.58 3.55 6.03
C LEU A 168 11.33 4.12 6.72
N THR A 169 10.26 3.34 6.85
CA THR A 169 9.06 3.72 7.60
C THR A 169 9.39 4.05 9.06
N ALA A 170 10.18 3.22 9.73
CA ALA A 170 10.62 3.46 11.10
C ALA A 170 11.52 4.70 11.22
N ASN A 171 12.45 4.91 10.27
CA ASN A 171 13.33 6.09 10.28
C ASN A 171 12.55 7.38 10.08
N MET A 172 11.64 7.44 9.11
CA MET A 172 10.77 8.62 8.93
C MET A 172 9.94 8.91 10.18
N CYS A 173 9.45 7.89 10.87
CA CYS A 173 8.77 8.04 12.15
C CYS A 173 9.69 8.68 13.20
N CYS A 174 10.93 8.20 13.37
CA CYS A 174 11.89 8.77 14.35
C CYS A 174 12.13 10.27 14.14
N GLU A 175 12.10 10.73 12.89
CA GLU A 175 12.35 12.13 12.56
C GLU A 175 11.11 13.02 12.69
N TRP A 176 9.90 12.50 12.29
CA TRP A 176 8.72 13.35 12.09
C TRP A 176 7.62 13.16 13.13
N ALA A 177 7.69 12.14 14.00
CA ALA A 177 6.67 11.89 15.03
C ALA A 177 6.48 13.07 15.99
N LYS A 178 7.56 13.80 16.35
CA LYS A 178 7.50 15.00 17.20
C LYS A 178 6.67 16.14 16.59
N TYR A 179 6.38 16.08 15.30
CA TYR A 179 5.53 17.04 14.61
C TYR A 179 4.09 16.53 14.43
N ASN A 180 3.73 15.46 15.15
CA ASN A 180 2.41 14.81 15.05
C ASN A 180 2.11 14.29 13.63
N VAL A 181 3.13 13.70 12.98
CA VAL A 181 3.00 12.97 11.72
C VAL A 181 3.20 11.49 12.03
N GLN A 182 2.20 10.66 11.71
CA GLN A 182 2.30 9.21 11.87
C GLN A 182 2.69 8.57 10.55
N ILE A 183 3.74 7.77 10.60
CA ILE A 183 4.27 7.03 9.45
C ILE A 183 4.23 5.55 9.77
N ASN A 184 3.40 4.79 9.07
CA ASN A 184 3.24 3.36 9.27
C ASN A 184 3.28 2.61 7.95
N GLY A 185 3.46 1.31 8.04
CA GLY A 185 3.37 0.39 6.91
C GLY A 185 2.12 -0.50 7.02
N ILE A 186 1.65 -0.98 5.87
CA ILE A 186 0.78 -2.14 5.79
C ILE A 186 1.57 -3.25 5.10
N GLY A 187 1.57 -4.44 5.67
CA GLY A 187 2.23 -5.62 5.12
C GLY A 187 1.22 -6.66 4.67
N PRO A 188 0.67 -6.58 3.44
CA PRO A 188 -0.26 -7.59 2.96
C PRO A 188 0.39 -8.96 2.84
N GLY A 189 -0.39 -10.00 3.09
CA GLY A 189 -0.12 -11.37 2.69
C GLY A 189 -0.51 -11.61 1.23
N TYR A 190 -1.13 -12.74 0.95
CA TYR A 190 -1.66 -13.06 -0.36
C TYR A 190 -3.06 -12.50 -0.51
N ILE A 191 -3.21 -11.49 -1.36
CA ILE A 191 -4.46 -10.77 -1.60
C ILE A 191 -5.03 -11.12 -2.98
N ALA A 192 -6.34 -11.36 -3.04
CA ALA A 192 -7.07 -11.60 -4.26
C ALA A 192 -7.17 -10.31 -5.08
N THR A 193 -6.47 -10.26 -6.19
CA THR A 193 -6.48 -9.17 -7.16
C THR A 193 -6.56 -9.76 -8.57
N SER A 194 -6.78 -8.93 -9.58
CA SER A 194 -6.68 -9.37 -10.98
C SER A 194 -5.29 -9.93 -11.32
N GLN A 195 -4.22 -9.40 -10.71
CA GLN A 195 -2.85 -9.88 -10.92
C GLN A 195 -2.57 -11.27 -10.31
N THR A 196 -3.43 -11.75 -9.42
CA THR A 196 -3.29 -13.06 -8.76
C THR A 196 -4.35 -14.07 -9.23
N GLU A 197 -5.21 -13.69 -10.17
CA GLU A 197 -6.35 -14.51 -10.60
C GLU A 197 -5.91 -15.86 -11.18
N ASP A 198 -4.93 -15.85 -12.09
CA ASP A 198 -4.39 -17.08 -12.69
C ASP A 198 -3.81 -18.05 -11.66
N ILE A 199 -3.25 -17.51 -10.57
CA ILE A 199 -2.65 -18.29 -9.49
C ILE A 199 -3.72 -18.87 -8.55
N ARG A 200 -4.84 -18.17 -8.38
CA ARG A 200 -5.96 -18.59 -7.51
C ARG A 200 -6.89 -19.62 -8.16
N LEU A 201 -7.02 -19.51 -9.47
CA LEU A 201 -7.95 -20.34 -10.22
C LEU A 201 -7.22 -21.52 -10.87
N ASN A 202 -7.97 -22.44 -11.41
CA ASN A 202 -7.49 -23.54 -12.26
C ASN A 202 -6.55 -24.56 -11.59
N GLY A 203 -6.63 -24.73 -10.26
CA GLY A 203 -5.83 -25.76 -9.56
C GLY A 203 -4.31 -25.49 -9.60
N HIS A 204 -3.91 -24.22 -9.66
CA HIS A 204 -2.48 -23.88 -9.68
C HIS A 204 -1.83 -24.30 -8.34
N PRO A 205 -0.69 -25.04 -8.34
CA PRO A 205 -0.07 -25.59 -7.11
C PRO A 205 0.28 -24.51 -6.07
N PHE A 206 0.48 -23.29 -6.50
CA PHE A 206 0.76 -22.18 -5.61
C PHE A 206 -0.47 -21.77 -4.77
N ASN A 207 -1.69 -22.00 -5.26
CA ASN A 207 -2.90 -21.77 -4.48
C ASN A 207 -2.91 -22.67 -3.24
N ASP A 208 -2.57 -23.95 -3.40
CA ASP A 208 -2.52 -24.90 -2.29
C ASP A 208 -1.50 -24.48 -1.23
N LEU A 209 -0.34 -23.98 -1.68
CA LEU A 209 0.66 -23.41 -0.78
C LEU A 209 0.09 -22.23 0.02
N VAL A 210 -0.61 -21.30 -0.63
CA VAL A 210 -1.22 -20.13 0.03
C VAL A 210 -2.26 -20.58 1.03
N MET A 211 -3.17 -21.48 0.64
CA MET A 211 -4.24 -22.01 1.50
C MET A 211 -3.68 -22.74 2.72
N THR A 212 -2.64 -23.57 2.52
CA THR A 212 -2.02 -24.33 3.63
C THR A 212 -1.22 -23.43 4.58
N ARG A 213 -0.55 -22.40 4.04
CA ARG A 213 0.32 -21.52 4.84
C ARG A 213 -0.44 -20.40 5.53
N THR A 214 -1.64 -20.08 5.12
CA THR A 214 -2.46 -18.99 5.69
C THR A 214 -3.44 -19.57 6.70
N PRO A 215 -3.28 -19.35 8.03
CA PRO A 215 -4.17 -19.90 9.05
C PRO A 215 -5.65 -19.54 8.86
N ALA A 216 -5.93 -18.36 8.28
CA ALA A 216 -7.30 -17.96 7.95
C ALA A 216 -7.96 -18.81 6.86
N GLY A 217 -7.24 -19.74 6.19
CA GLY A 217 -7.77 -20.65 5.19
C GLY A 217 -8.30 -19.99 3.93
N ARG A 218 -7.92 -18.75 3.66
CA ARG A 218 -8.38 -18.00 2.47
C ARG A 218 -7.33 -17.00 1.98
N TRP A 219 -7.47 -16.58 0.75
CA TRP A 219 -6.85 -15.34 0.28
C TRP A 219 -7.50 -14.15 0.99
N GLY A 220 -6.71 -13.10 1.27
CA GLY A 220 -7.27 -11.83 1.71
C GLY A 220 -7.98 -11.13 0.56
N GLU A 221 -9.00 -10.34 0.88
CA GLU A 221 -9.64 -9.45 -0.07
C GLU A 221 -8.95 -8.08 -0.06
N THR A 222 -9.10 -7.31 -1.12
CA THR A 222 -8.55 -5.95 -1.20
C THR A 222 -9.08 -5.04 -0.11
N GLU A 223 -10.33 -5.27 0.32
CA GLU A 223 -11.02 -4.58 1.41
C GLU A 223 -10.41 -4.87 2.79
N ASP A 224 -9.84 -6.07 3.01
CA ASP A 224 -9.11 -6.37 4.26
C ASP A 224 -7.96 -5.37 4.44
N VAL A 225 -7.26 -5.05 3.34
CA VAL A 225 -6.17 -4.05 3.32
C VAL A 225 -6.72 -2.63 3.39
N GLY A 226 -7.83 -2.35 2.70
CA GLY A 226 -8.51 -1.06 2.72
C GLY A 226 -8.94 -0.64 4.13
N ASN A 227 -9.48 -1.58 4.91
CA ASN A 227 -9.90 -1.34 6.30
C ASN A 227 -8.71 -1.08 7.24
N ALA A 228 -7.59 -1.78 7.04
CA ALA A 228 -6.34 -1.49 7.76
C ALA A 228 -5.80 -0.09 7.42
N ALA A 229 -5.91 0.31 6.15
CA ALA A 229 -5.54 1.65 5.72
C ALA A 229 -6.44 2.72 6.36
N LEU A 230 -7.75 2.49 6.49
CA LEU A 230 -8.66 3.39 7.19
C LEU A 230 -8.25 3.57 8.66
N PHE A 231 -7.92 2.48 9.36
CA PHE A 231 -7.41 2.58 10.73
C PHE A 231 -6.17 3.46 10.80
N LEU A 232 -5.15 3.21 9.95
CA LEU A 232 -3.89 3.96 9.96
C LEU A 232 -4.05 5.41 9.47
N ALA A 233 -5.04 5.71 8.65
CA ALA A 233 -5.35 7.05 8.15
C ALA A 233 -6.14 7.90 9.15
N SER A 234 -6.75 7.30 10.14
CA SER A 234 -7.72 7.92 11.05
C SER A 234 -7.11 8.30 12.40
N LYS A 235 -7.91 9.00 13.23
CA LYS A 235 -7.55 9.34 14.62
C LYS A 235 -7.39 8.11 15.50
N ALA A 236 -7.99 6.98 15.15
CA ALA A 236 -7.88 5.72 15.90
C ALA A 236 -6.45 5.22 16.02
N SER A 237 -5.55 5.67 15.14
CA SER A 237 -4.12 5.29 15.10
C SER A 237 -3.16 6.41 15.53
N ASP A 238 -3.61 7.45 16.22
CA ASP A 238 -2.74 8.61 16.54
C ASP A 238 -1.51 8.26 17.39
N PHE A 239 -1.55 7.16 18.14
CA PHE A 239 -0.40 6.67 18.91
C PHE A 239 0.29 5.45 18.29
N VAL A 240 -0.12 5.03 17.07
CA VAL A 240 0.54 3.99 16.28
C VAL A 240 1.49 4.65 15.30
N ASN A 241 2.81 4.45 15.46
CA ASN A 241 3.80 5.11 14.64
C ASN A 241 5.05 4.22 14.46
N GLY A 242 5.65 4.22 13.28
CA GLY A 242 6.81 3.42 12.93
C GLY A 242 6.55 1.91 12.78
N HIS A 243 5.29 1.48 12.82
CA HIS A 243 4.87 0.08 12.80
C HIS A 243 4.49 -0.39 11.38
N VAL A 244 4.66 -1.69 11.12
CA VAL A 244 4.07 -2.36 9.96
C VAL A 244 2.95 -3.28 10.44
N LEU A 245 1.72 -2.91 10.11
CA LEU A 245 0.53 -3.71 10.36
C LEU A 245 0.41 -4.80 9.29
N TYR A 246 0.61 -6.05 9.67
CA TYR A 246 0.48 -7.16 8.74
C TYR A 246 -0.98 -7.57 8.59
N VAL A 247 -1.44 -7.62 7.32
CA VAL A 247 -2.80 -8.02 6.91
C VAL A 247 -2.64 -9.27 6.05
N ASP A 248 -2.41 -10.40 6.69
CA ASP A 248 -1.86 -11.59 6.06
C ASP A 248 -2.57 -12.91 6.43
N GLY A 249 -3.69 -12.82 7.15
CA GLY A 249 -4.44 -14.00 7.59
C GLY A 249 -3.65 -14.91 8.55
N GLY A 250 -2.59 -14.38 9.17
CA GLY A 250 -1.75 -15.10 10.12
C GLY A 250 -0.57 -15.84 9.50
N ILE A 251 -0.26 -15.64 8.22
CA ILE A 251 0.82 -16.37 7.55
C ILE A 251 2.19 -16.13 8.19
N LEU A 252 2.45 -14.93 8.72
CA LEU A 252 3.70 -14.61 9.44
C LEU A 252 3.76 -15.22 10.84
N ALA A 253 2.62 -15.50 11.45
CA ALA A 253 2.54 -16.15 12.77
C ALA A 253 2.65 -17.66 12.67
N ASN A 254 2.47 -18.24 11.47
CA ASN A 254 2.40 -19.68 11.28
C ASN A 254 3.79 -20.28 10.99
N PHE A 255 4.28 -21.13 11.91
CA PHE A 255 5.48 -21.93 11.70
C PHE A 255 5.29 -23.01 10.63
N GLY A 256 4.07 -23.51 10.43
CA GLY A 256 3.70 -24.59 9.52
C GLY A 256 2.73 -25.56 10.17
N TYR A 257 2.06 -26.39 9.38
CA TYR A 257 1.22 -27.49 9.85
C TYR A 257 1.91 -28.83 9.61
N VAL A 258 1.73 -29.75 10.54
CA VAL A 258 1.88 -31.18 10.26
C VAL A 258 0.53 -31.66 9.71
N LYS A 259 0.52 -32.29 8.54
CA LYS A 259 -0.71 -32.81 7.90
C LYS A 259 -1.43 -33.74 8.88
N GLY A 260 -2.67 -33.45 9.23
CA GLY A 260 -3.48 -34.21 10.18
C GLY A 260 -3.42 -33.71 11.65
N GLU A 261 -2.65 -32.67 11.97
CA GLU A 261 -2.50 -32.19 13.36
C GLU A 261 -3.63 -31.26 13.81
N ASN A 262 -4.37 -30.68 12.87
CA ASN A 262 -5.42 -29.66 13.12
C ASN A 262 -6.74 -29.95 12.40
N ASP A 263 -7.01 -31.20 12.04
CA ASP A 263 -8.34 -31.58 11.58
C ASP A 263 -9.30 -31.53 12.80
N LEU A 264 -9.74 -30.30 13.14
CA LEU A 264 -10.90 -30.17 14.02
C LEU A 264 -12.09 -30.84 13.33
N PRO A 265 -12.84 -31.69 14.01
CA PRO A 265 -14.06 -32.21 13.44
C PRO A 265 -14.99 -31.05 13.08
N GLU A 266 -15.56 -31.11 11.86
CA GLU A 266 -16.56 -30.17 11.37
C GLU A 266 -17.79 -30.09 12.30
#